data_4ce5d312ba6c1871f855d2aa283e1ee3
#
_entry.id   4ce5d312ba6c1871f855d2aa283e1ee3
#
_cell.length_a   1.000
_cell.length_b   1.000
_cell.length_c   1.000
_cell.angle_alpha   90.00
_cell.angle_beta   90.00
_cell.angle_gamma   90.00
#
_symmetry.space_group_name_H-M   'P 1'
#
loop_
_entity.id
_entity.type
_entity.pdbx_description
1 polymer ?
#
loop_
_entity_poly.entity_id
_entity_poly.type
_entity_poly.pdbx_seq_one_letter_code
_entity_poly.pdbx_strand_id
1 'polypeptide(L)'
;KFMKVFPDRFFECFIAEQNMVGVAIGLSKKDKIPFVSTFAAFFGRAMDHLRMAAISRANIKCVGSHCGVSIGEDGPSQMGLEDLALFRSLPHSIVFYPCDGVSTERVVALAADLQGLVYVRTSRPKTNVIYSKEEVFQVSGSKVLRANPNDQLTIVAAGVTVHESLKAYDQLVLQGISVRVMDAYCVKPIDKASLLVAAAESQNILVVVEEHYSEGGLGDAVLNAVANHGIQVYKMTVKNIPRSGKPSELLEHYGLSARRIA
;
A
#
# COMPACT_ATOMS: atom_id res chain seq x y z
N LYS A 1 16.05 13.92 9.93
CA LYS A 1 16.78 13.23 11.03
C LYS A 1 17.95 12.42 10.49
N PHE A 2 17.78 11.56 9.48
CA PHE A 2 18.84 10.71 8.91
C PHE A 2 20.06 11.53 8.46
N MET A 3 19.89 12.58 7.68
CA MET A 3 20.95 13.49 7.23
C MET A 3 21.77 14.09 8.38
N LYS A 4 21.12 14.40 9.53
CA LYS A 4 21.82 14.95 10.70
C LYS A 4 22.70 13.93 11.42
N VAL A 5 22.33 12.65 11.37
CA VAL A 5 23.06 11.56 12.04
C VAL A 5 24.09 10.93 11.13
N PHE A 6 23.79 10.84 9.83
CA PHE A 6 24.61 10.17 8.82
C PHE A 6 24.81 11.06 7.57
N PRO A 7 25.45 12.22 7.68
CA PRO A 7 25.58 13.18 6.57
C PRO A 7 26.30 12.57 5.36
N ASP A 8 27.29 11.74 5.56
CA ASP A 8 28.08 11.09 4.49
C ASP A 8 27.29 9.96 3.77
N ARG A 9 26.10 9.64 4.24
CA ARG A 9 25.22 8.63 3.67
C ARG A 9 23.93 9.22 3.11
N PHE A 10 23.80 10.54 3.09
CA PHE A 10 22.64 11.26 2.59
C PHE A 10 22.98 12.04 1.33
N PHE A 11 22.17 11.87 0.31
CA PHE A 11 22.30 12.54 -0.97
C PHE A 11 21.02 13.30 -1.27
N GLU A 12 21.11 14.64 -1.30
CA GLU A 12 19.99 15.48 -1.72
C GLU A 12 19.94 15.56 -3.25
N CYS A 13 18.86 15.07 -3.82
CA CYS A 13 18.66 15.04 -5.26
C CYS A 13 17.66 16.11 -5.76
N PHE A 14 17.14 16.94 -4.87
CA PHE A 14 16.15 17.98 -5.17
C PHE A 14 14.96 17.43 -5.97
N ILE A 15 14.47 18.21 -6.97
CA ILE A 15 13.36 17.82 -7.85
C ILE A 15 13.93 17.14 -9.11
N ALA A 16 14.60 16.00 -8.92
CA ALA A 16 15.26 15.26 -10.00
C ALA A 16 15.10 13.75 -9.81
N GLU A 17 13.86 13.25 -9.86
CA GLU A 17 13.52 11.86 -9.56
C GLU A 17 14.22 10.85 -10.48
N GLN A 18 14.40 11.19 -11.75
CA GLN A 18 15.17 10.37 -12.69
C GLN A 18 16.63 10.21 -12.24
N ASN A 19 17.27 11.34 -11.90
CA ASN A 19 18.65 11.33 -11.42
C ASN A 19 18.77 10.57 -10.09
N MET A 20 17.84 10.79 -9.17
CA MET A 20 17.78 10.09 -7.88
C MET A 20 17.76 8.56 -8.07
N VAL A 21 16.90 8.04 -8.92
CA VAL A 21 16.82 6.61 -9.22
C VAL A 21 18.08 6.13 -9.96
N GLY A 22 18.60 6.90 -10.89
CA GLY A 22 19.85 6.58 -11.60
C GLY A 22 21.05 6.46 -10.66
N VAL A 23 21.21 7.40 -9.74
CA VAL A 23 22.25 7.36 -8.68
C VAL A 23 22.07 6.11 -7.81
N ALA A 24 20.83 5.80 -7.39
CA ALA A 24 20.55 4.61 -6.60
C ALA A 24 20.93 3.31 -7.32
N ILE A 25 20.63 3.20 -8.62
CA ILE A 25 21.04 2.05 -9.42
C ILE A 25 22.57 1.91 -9.40
N GLY A 26 23.31 3.01 -9.62
CA GLY A 26 24.77 3.02 -9.56
C GLY A 26 25.31 2.61 -8.19
N LEU A 27 24.74 3.13 -7.11
CA LEU A 27 25.12 2.76 -5.73
C LEU A 27 24.85 1.28 -5.45
N SER A 28 23.75 0.72 -5.93
CA SER A 28 23.43 -0.71 -5.76
C SER A 28 24.48 -1.63 -6.42
N LYS A 29 25.11 -1.17 -7.50
CA LYS A 29 26.21 -1.92 -8.17
C LYS A 29 27.55 -1.83 -7.43
N LYS A 30 27.60 -1.03 -6.37
CA LYS A 30 28.73 -0.92 -5.42
C LYS A 30 28.38 -1.50 -4.05
N ASP A 31 27.49 -2.49 -4.02
CA ASP A 31 27.06 -3.22 -2.82
C ASP A 31 26.49 -2.31 -1.72
N LYS A 32 25.88 -1.18 -2.12
CA LYS A 32 25.11 -0.34 -1.23
C LYS A 32 23.63 -0.70 -1.30
N ILE A 33 22.89 -0.38 -0.23
CA ILE A 33 21.43 -0.54 -0.15
C ILE A 33 20.81 0.86 -0.14
N PRO A 34 20.62 1.49 -1.32
CA PRO A 34 20.05 2.82 -1.40
C PRO A 34 18.55 2.79 -1.12
N PHE A 35 18.10 3.70 -0.26
CA PHE A 35 16.71 4.08 -0.07
C PHE A 35 16.48 5.41 -0.78
N VAL A 36 15.55 5.44 -1.73
CA VAL A 36 15.15 6.66 -2.45
C VAL A 36 13.73 7.04 -2.03
N SER A 37 13.50 8.32 -1.74
CA SER A 37 12.22 8.79 -1.25
C SER A 37 11.78 10.06 -1.97
N THR A 38 10.54 10.05 -2.46
CA THR A 38 9.82 11.18 -3.00
C THR A 38 8.31 10.97 -2.79
N PHE A 39 7.47 11.86 -3.28
CA PHE A 39 6.03 11.60 -3.30
C PHE A 39 5.73 10.43 -4.25
N ALA A 40 4.74 9.61 -3.89
CA ALA A 40 4.36 8.43 -4.66
C ALA A 40 4.05 8.77 -6.14
N ALA A 41 3.32 9.87 -6.38
CA ALA A 41 3.00 10.36 -7.72
C ALA A 41 4.25 10.69 -8.55
N PHE A 42 5.31 11.18 -7.92
CA PHE A 42 6.50 11.68 -8.64
C PHE A 42 7.44 10.56 -9.09
N PHE A 43 7.30 9.36 -8.59
CA PHE A 43 7.99 8.20 -9.17
C PHE A 43 7.59 7.95 -10.63
N GLY A 44 6.43 8.44 -11.06
CA GLY A 44 6.04 8.41 -12.48
C GLY A 44 7.08 9.05 -13.42
N ARG A 45 7.80 10.09 -12.96
CA ARG A 45 8.88 10.74 -13.73
C ARG A 45 10.09 9.84 -13.96
N ALA A 46 10.33 8.87 -13.05
CA ALA A 46 11.47 7.96 -13.11
C ALA A 46 11.10 6.55 -13.60
N MET A 47 9.92 6.38 -14.21
CA MET A 47 9.40 5.05 -14.56
C MET A 47 10.35 4.25 -15.45
N ASP A 48 10.98 4.87 -16.45
CA ASP A 48 11.93 4.16 -17.31
C ASP A 48 13.17 3.72 -16.52
N HIS A 49 13.69 4.56 -15.63
CA HIS A 49 14.80 4.21 -14.74
C HIS A 49 14.43 3.06 -13.79
N LEU A 50 13.22 3.06 -13.24
CA LEU A 50 12.71 1.99 -12.40
C LEU A 50 12.55 0.67 -13.18
N ARG A 51 12.08 0.76 -14.43
CA ARG A 51 12.04 -0.37 -15.35
C ARG A 51 13.42 -0.94 -15.60
N MET A 52 14.41 -0.08 -15.85
CA MET A 52 15.82 -0.51 -16.02
C MET A 52 16.41 -1.09 -14.74
N ALA A 53 16.04 -0.54 -13.56
CA ALA A 53 16.40 -1.10 -12.27
C ALA A 53 15.89 -2.54 -12.10
N ALA A 54 14.63 -2.79 -12.47
CA ALA A 54 14.04 -4.13 -12.42
C ALA A 54 14.75 -5.11 -13.37
N ILE A 55 15.00 -4.71 -14.63
CA ILE A 55 15.70 -5.52 -15.63
C ILE A 55 17.12 -5.86 -15.17
N SER A 56 17.86 -4.90 -14.62
CA SER A 56 19.23 -5.07 -14.15
C SER A 56 19.31 -5.70 -12.75
N ARG A 57 18.18 -6.03 -12.15
CA ARG A 57 18.07 -6.54 -10.76
C ARG A 57 18.82 -5.66 -9.76
N ALA A 58 18.66 -4.36 -9.88
CA ALA A 58 19.27 -3.41 -8.95
C ALA A 58 18.62 -3.53 -7.56
N ASN A 59 19.46 -3.52 -6.52
CA ASN A 59 19.00 -3.61 -5.13
C ASN A 59 18.67 -2.22 -4.60
N ILE A 60 17.47 -1.71 -4.90
CA ILE A 60 17.02 -0.38 -4.48
C ILE A 60 15.69 -0.43 -3.72
N LYS A 61 15.53 0.47 -2.75
CA LYS A 61 14.34 0.61 -1.92
C LYS A 61 13.68 1.95 -2.20
N CYS A 62 12.52 1.92 -2.82
CA CYS A 62 11.74 3.10 -3.15
C CYS A 62 10.69 3.34 -2.08
N VAL A 63 10.63 4.56 -1.53
CA VAL A 63 9.64 4.94 -0.53
C VAL A 63 8.82 6.09 -1.08
N GLY A 64 7.56 5.81 -1.43
CA GLY A 64 6.61 6.79 -1.95
C GLY A 64 5.72 7.31 -0.84
N SER A 65 5.82 8.60 -0.54
CA SER A 65 4.93 9.26 0.42
C SER A 65 3.77 9.98 -0.28
N HIS A 66 2.83 10.52 0.47
CA HIS A 66 1.70 11.28 -0.06
C HIS A 66 0.84 10.49 -1.06
N CYS A 67 0.55 9.23 -0.73
CA CYS A 67 -0.36 8.43 -1.53
C CYS A 67 -1.82 8.63 -1.11
N GLY A 68 -2.72 8.40 -2.07
CA GLY A 68 -4.16 8.42 -1.83
C GLY A 68 -4.77 9.81 -1.75
N VAL A 69 -6.09 9.85 -1.65
CA VAL A 69 -6.88 11.10 -1.49
C VAL A 69 -6.76 11.67 -0.08
N SER A 70 -6.37 10.86 0.90
CA SER A 70 -6.21 11.25 2.31
C SER A 70 -5.05 12.23 2.55
N ILE A 71 -4.25 12.56 1.54
CA ILE A 71 -3.27 13.65 1.67
C ILE A 71 -3.94 15.03 1.74
N GLY A 72 -5.14 15.15 1.19
CA GLY A 72 -5.99 16.32 1.41
C GLY A 72 -5.75 17.48 0.47
N GLU A 73 -5.38 18.62 1.05
CA GLU A 73 -5.37 19.93 0.41
C GLU A 73 -4.37 20.09 -0.73
N ASP A 74 -3.32 19.29 -0.76
CA ASP A 74 -2.28 19.34 -1.81
C ASP A 74 -2.85 19.06 -3.21
N GLY A 75 -3.95 18.31 -3.27
CA GLY A 75 -4.71 18.08 -4.50
C GLY A 75 -4.14 16.99 -5.42
N PRO A 76 -4.80 16.76 -6.56
CA PRO A 76 -4.59 15.58 -7.39
C PRO A 76 -3.19 15.45 -7.99
N SER A 77 -2.49 16.56 -8.22
CA SER A 77 -1.13 16.52 -8.79
C SER A 77 -0.07 15.94 -7.83
N GLN A 78 -0.37 15.87 -6.53
CA GLN A 78 0.48 15.30 -5.50
C GLN A 78 -0.04 13.97 -4.94
N MET A 79 -1.30 13.62 -5.22
CA MET A 79 -1.91 12.36 -4.79
C MET A 79 -1.34 11.19 -5.58
N GLY A 80 -0.65 10.26 -4.94
CA GLY A 80 -0.27 8.99 -5.57
C GLY A 80 -1.48 8.08 -5.67
N LEU A 81 -2.03 7.90 -6.86
CA LEU A 81 -3.22 7.08 -7.13
C LEU A 81 -2.99 6.03 -8.22
N GLU A 82 -1.83 6.02 -8.85
CA GLU A 82 -1.36 5.11 -9.89
C GLU A 82 -0.06 4.38 -9.51
N ASP A 83 0.50 4.72 -8.37
CA ASP A 83 1.80 4.24 -7.92
C ASP A 83 1.84 2.72 -7.67
N LEU A 84 0.77 2.12 -7.11
CA LEU A 84 0.69 0.67 -6.96
C LEU A 84 0.72 -0.02 -8.33
N ALA A 85 -0.06 0.48 -9.30
CA ALA A 85 -0.07 -0.04 -10.65
C ALA A 85 1.32 0.00 -11.29
N LEU A 86 2.00 1.15 -11.15
CA LEU A 86 3.35 1.38 -11.65
C LEU A 86 4.34 0.36 -11.09
N PHE A 87 4.44 0.24 -9.77
CA PHE A 87 5.41 -0.68 -9.16
C PHE A 87 5.00 -2.16 -9.30
N ARG A 88 3.70 -2.47 -9.31
CA ARG A 88 3.22 -3.84 -9.55
C ARG A 88 3.52 -4.33 -10.96
N SER A 89 3.58 -3.46 -11.97
CA SER A 89 3.91 -3.82 -13.34
C SER A 89 5.38 -4.23 -13.52
N LEU A 90 6.28 -3.82 -12.62
CA LEU A 90 7.70 -4.11 -12.73
C LEU A 90 8.01 -5.57 -12.35
N PRO A 91 8.82 -6.30 -13.16
CA PRO A 91 9.19 -7.68 -12.86
C PRO A 91 9.94 -7.77 -11.52
N HIS A 92 9.64 -8.81 -10.75
CA HIS A 92 10.31 -9.13 -9.48
C HIS A 92 10.28 -8.03 -8.41
N SER A 93 9.49 -6.98 -8.59
CA SER A 93 9.31 -5.97 -7.55
C SER A 93 8.51 -6.54 -6.37
N ILE A 94 8.83 -6.05 -5.17
CA ILE A 94 8.04 -6.28 -3.96
C ILE A 94 7.37 -4.96 -3.60
N VAL A 95 6.08 -5.00 -3.26
CA VAL A 95 5.28 -3.80 -2.98
C VAL A 95 4.60 -3.95 -1.63
N PHE A 96 4.91 -3.05 -0.71
CA PHE A 96 4.31 -2.97 0.61
C PHE A 96 3.48 -1.70 0.78
N TYR A 97 2.38 -1.80 1.50
CA TYR A 97 1.57 -0.67 1.93
C TYR A 97 1.18 -0.81 3.40
N PRO A 98 2.10 -0.51 4.34
CA PRO A 98 1.83 -0.59 5.78
C PRO A 98 0.81 0.46 6.21
N CYS A 99 0.05 0.18 7.29
CA CYS A 99 -1.06 1.00 7.74
C CYS A 99 -0.76 1.86 8.98
N ASP A 100 0.35 1.60 9.69
CA ASP A 100 0.72 2.35 10.90
C ASP A 100 2.24 2.49 11.07
N GLY A 101 2.66 3.16 12.15
CA GLY A 101 4.08 3.39 12.41
C GLY A 101 4.87 2.12 12.69
N VAL A 102 4.26 1.13 13.36
CA VAL A 102 4.92 -0.14 13.68
C VAL A 102 5.10 -0.98 12.42
N SER A 103 4.03 -1.18 11.65
CA SER A 103 4.11 -1.92 10.39
C SER A 103 5.08 -1.25 9.40
N THR A 104 5.13 0.10 9.36
CA THR A 104 6.08 0.84 8.53
C THR A 104 7.53 0.58 8.96
N GLU A 105 7.83 0.67 10.26
CA GLU A 105 9.18 0.39 10.79
C GLU A 105 9.63 -1.04 10.45
N ARG A 106 8.75 -2.03 10.69
CA ARG A 106 9.02 -3.44 10.41
C ARG A 106 9.23 -3.73 8.93
N VAL A 107 8.37 -3.15 8.08
CA VAL A 107 8.47 -3.32 6.62
C VAL A 107 9.73 -2.65 6.07
N VAL A 108 10.14 -1.49 6.60
CA VAL A 108 11.39 -0.82 6.18
C VAL A 108 12.60 -1.66 6.59
N ALA A 109 12.61 -2.24 7.80
CA ALA A 109 13.67 -3.15 8.23
C ALA A 109 13.72 -4.40 7.32
N LEU A 110 12.57 -5.04 7.08
CA LEU A 110 12.45 -6.17 6.16
C LEU A 110 12.96 -5.81 4.76
N ALA A 111 12.58 -4.63 4.23
CA ALA A 111 13.00 -4.18 2.92
C ALA A 111 14.53 -4.04 2.80
N ALA A 112 15.22 -3.67 3.87
CA ALA A 112 16.69 -3.58 3.87
C ALA A 112 17.37 -4.93 3.65
N ASP A 113 16.77 -6.02 4.14
CA ASP A 113 17.31 -7.39 4.03
C ASP A 113 16.93 -8.06 2.71
N LEU A 114 15.92 -7.58 2.00
CA LEU A 114 15.47 -8.13 0.72
C LEU A 114 16.39 -7.69 -0.42
N GLN A 115 16.57 -8.56 -1.41
CA GLN A 115 17.31 -8.25 -2.64
C GLN A 115 16.35 -7.77 -3.73
N GLY A 116 16.78 -6.77 -4.53
CA GLY A 116 16.04 -6.26 -5.66
C GLY A 116 15.23 -4.99 -5.37
N LEU A 117 14.27 -4.72 -6.24
CA LEU A 117 13.43 -3.54 -6.18
C LEU A 117 12.30 -3.75 -5.16
N VAL A 118 12.30 -2.96 -4.10
CA VAL A 118 11.22 -2.93 -3.10
C VAL A 118 10.59 -1.54 -3.10
N TYR A 119 9.26 -1.49 -3.13
CA TYR A 119 8.49 -0.28 -2.96
C TYR A 119 7.73 -0.31 -1.64
N VAL A 120 7.87 0.74 -0.85
CA VAL A 120 7.09 0.96 0.38
C VAL A 120 6.23 2.21 0.17
N ARG A 121 4.94 2.00 0.11
CA ARG A 121 3.93 3.05 -0.02
C ARG A 121 3.60 3.62 1.34
N THR A 122 3.62 4.94 1.50
CA THR A 122 3.26 5.61 2.76
C THR A 122 2.32 6.78 2.52
N SER A 123 1.43 7.01 3.47
CA SER A 123 0.50 8.13 3.46
C SER A 123 1.05 9.33 4.24
N ARG A 124 0.36 10.49 4.14
CA ARG A 124 0.68 11.71 4.88
C ARG A 124 0.01 11.77 6.25
N PRO A 125 -1.26 11.37 6.42
CA PRO A 125 -1.95 11.48 7.70
C PRO A 125 -1.27 10.67 8.79
N LYS A 126 -1.31 11.22 10.02
CA LYS A 126 -0.95 10.45 11.21
C LYS A 126 -2.03 9.40 11.45
N THR A 127 -1.61 8.15 11.57
CA THR A 127 -2.50 7.03 11.86
C THR A 127 -2.32 6.55 13.31
N ASN A 128 -3.34 5.89 13.84
CA ASN A 128 -3.24 5.21 15.12
C ASN A 128 -2.36 3.97 14.98
N VAL A 129 -1.68 3.60 16.04
CA VAL A 129 -0.92 2.35 16.09
C VAL A 129 -1.89 1.20 16.35
N ILE A 130 -1.88 0.20 15.46
CA ILE A 130 -2.74 -0.99 15.53
C ILE A 130 -1.91 -2.18 16.03
N TYR A 131 -0.69 -2.30 15.57
CA TYR A 131 0.18 -3.45 15.82
C TYR A 131 1.03 -3.28 17.07
N SER A 132 1.30 -4.40 17.76
CA SER A 132 2.31 -4.44 18.81
C SER A 132 3.72 -4.29 18.22
N LYS A 133 4.67 -3.85 19.04
CA LYS A 133 6.07 -3.71 18.60
C LYS A 133 6.74 -5.04 18.24
N GLU A 134 6.21 -6.13 18.73
CA GLU A 134 6.70 -7.49 18.51
C GLU A 134 6.14 -8.13 17.24
N GLU A 135 5.20 -7.45 16.58
CA GLU A 135 4.54 -7.97 15.38
C GLU A 135 5.53 -8.26 14.25
N VAL A 136 5.35 -9.41 13.61
CA VAL A 136 6.22 -9.87 12.52
C VAL A 136 5.54 -9.68 11.18
N PHE A 137 6.27 -9.10 10.24
CA PHE A 137 5.85 -8.90 8.86
C PHE A 137 6.76 -9.69 7.92
N GLN A 138 6.18 -10.23 6.84
CA GLN A 138 6.89 -11.03 5.86
C GLN A 138 6.43 -10.72 4.44
N VAL A 139 7.22 -11.08 3.46
CA VAL A 139 6.83 -11.01 2.05
C VAL A 139 5.66 -11.97 1.80
N SER A 140 4.71 -11.54 0.96
CA SER A 140 3.48 -12.32 0.70
C SER A 140 2.63 -12.57 1.95
N GLY A 141 2.67 -11.64 2.93
CA GLY A 141 1.90 -11.75 4.16
C GLY A 141 0.74 -10.77 4.18
N SER A 142 -0.23 -11.11 5.02
CA SER A 142 -1.39 -10.30 5.39
C SER A 142 -1.76 -10.55 6.85
N LYS A 143 -2.66 -9.76 7.42
CA LYS A 143 -3.13 -9.91 8.81
C LYS A 143 -4.63 -9.84 8.87
N VAL A 144 -5.28 -10.82 9.50
CA VAL A 144 -6.69 -10.73 9.87
C VAL A 144 -6.79 -9.95 11.18
N LEU A 145 -7.39 -8.77 11.14
CA LEU A 145 -7.50 -7.85 12.27
C LEU A 145 -8.79 -8.04 13.06
N ARG A 146 -9.85 -8.45 12.37
CA ARG A 146 -11.16 -8.77 12.94
C ARG A 146 -11.74 -9.98 12.22
N ALA A 147 -12.31 -10.90 12.97
CA ALA A 147 -13.02 -12.06 12.44
C ALA A 147 -14.04 -12.54 13.46
N ASN A 148 -15.17 -13.04 12.98
CA ASN A 148 -16.18 -13.69 13.79
C ASN A 148 -16.64 -14.98 13.08
N PRO A 149 -17.24 -15.93 13.82
CA PRO A 149 -17.98 -17.03 13.20
C PRO A 149 -19.12 -16.47 12.33
N ASN A 150 -19.30 -17.05 11.13
CA ASN A 150 -20.35 -16.65 10.19
C ASN A 150 -20.19 -15.25 9.58
N ASP A 151 -18.98 -14.78 9.37
CA ASP A 151 -18.73 -13.54 8.63
C ASP A 151 -19.38 -13.63 7.23
N GLN A 152 -20.07 -12.56 6.84
CA GLN A 152 -20.79 -12.49 5.55
C GLN A 152 -19.87 -12.10 4.40
N LEU A 153 -18.82 -11.33 4.69
CA LEU A 153 -17.80 -10.91 3.73
C LEU A 153 -16.48 -10.58 4.44
N THR A 154 -15.40 -10.52 3.66
CA THR A 154 -14.11 -10.00 4.12
C THR A 154 -13.83 -8.65 3.48
N ILE A 155 -13.58 -7.63 4.29
CA ILE A 155 -13.04 -6.34 3.85
C ILE A 155 -11.53 -6.47 3.78
N VAL A 156 -10.95 -6.32 2.58
CA VAL A 156 -9.52 -6.36 2.32
C VAL A 156 -9.03 -4.93 2.10
N ALA A 157 -8.13 -4.45 2.93
CA ALA A 157 -7.64 -3.07 2.88
C ALA A 157 -6.12 -3.01 3.04
N ALA A 158 -5.51 -1.86 2.78
CA ALA A 158 -4.10 -1.59 3.06
C ALA A 158 -3.90 -0.08 3.35
N GLY A 159 -2.91 0.25 4.18
CA GLY A 159 -2.63 1.64 4.54
C GLY A 159 -3.78 2.32 5.29
N VAL A 160 -4.13 3.54 4.89
CA VAL A 160 -5.17 4.35 5.58
C VAL A 160 -6.54 3.67 5.56
N THR A 161 -6.88 2.96 4.49
CA THR A 161 -8.20 2.30 4.38
C THR A 161 -8.39 1.15 5.38
N VAL A 162 -7.32 0.62 5.98
CA VAL A 162 -7.41 -0.32 7.11
C VAL A 162 -8.11 0.34 8.31
N HIS A 163 -7.75 1.59 8.61
CA HIS A 163 -8.37 2.32 9.73
C HIS A 163 -9.85 2.63 9.49
N GLU A 164 -10.20 3.00 8.26
CA GLU A 164 -11.60 3.21 7.88
C GLU A 164 -12.39 1.89 7.91
N SER A 165 -11.79 0.79 7.46
CA SER A 165 -12.40 -0.55 7.51
C SER A 165 -12.64 -1.04 8.94
N LEU A 166 -11.72 -0.77 9.88
CA LEU A 166 -11.92 -1.10 11.29
C LEU A 166 -13.07 -0.31 11.91
N LYS A 167 -13.20 0.99 11.60
CA LYS A 167 -14.35 1.81 12.03
C LYS A 167 -15.65 1.32 11.38
N ALA A 168 -15.62 0.90 10.12
CA ALA A 168 -16.77 0.32 9.43
C ALA A 168 -17.19 -1.01 10.07
N TYR A 169 -16.23 -1.85 10.45
CA TYR A 169 -16.49 -3.07 11.21
C TYR A 169 -17.31 -2.77 12.47
N ASP A 170 -16.88 -1.79 13.28
CA ASP A 170 -17.60 -1.44 14.51
C ASP A 170 -19.04 -0.96 14.22
N GLN A 171 -19.27 -0.24 13.11
CA GLN A 171 -20.61 0.19 12.69
C GLN A 171 -21.49 -0.98 12.21
N LEU A 172 -20.93 -1.92 11.44
CA LEU A 172 -21.62 -3.10 10.92
C LEU A 172 -22.02 -4.06 12.05
N VAL A 173 -21.15 -4.27 13.02
CA VAL A 173 -21.45 -5.10 14.22
C VAL A 173 -22.64 -4.53 14.98
N LEU A 174 -22.76 -3.21 15.14
CA LEU A 174 -23.92 -2.56 15.77
C LEU A 174 -25.22 -2.77 14.99
N GLN A 175 -25.12 -3.05 13.69
CA GLN A 175 -26.27 -3.36 12.82
C GLN A 175 -26.54 -4.90 12.76
N GLY A 176 -25.80 -5.71 13.49
CA GLY A 176 -25.93 -7.16 13.47
C GLY A 176 -25.29 -7.84 12.23
N ILE A 177 -24.46 -7.10 11.48
CA ILE A 177 -23.77 -7.61 10.30
C ILE A 177 -22.35 -8.04 10.70
N SER A 178 -22.05 -9.33 10.56
CA SER A 178 -20.73 -9.88 10.86
C SER A 178 -19.85 -9.82 9.62
N VAL A 179 -18.66 -9.24 9.76
CA VAL A 179 -17.68 -9.10 8.68
C VAL A 179 -16.26 -9.34 9.20
N ARG A 180 -15.37 -9.71 8.30
CA ARG A 180 -13.92 -9.83 8.58
C ARG A 180 -13.19 -8.62 8.05
N VAL A 181 -12.10 -8.21 8.72
CA VAL A 181 -11.20 -7.15 8.24
C VAL A 181 -9.79 -7.72 8.13
N MET A 182 -9.21 -7.59 6.93
CA MET A 182 -7.87 -8.05 6.59
C MET A 182 -7.00 -6.89 6.13
N ASP A 183 -5.81 -6.74 6.73
CA ASP A 183 -4.74 -5.86 6.24
C ASP A 183 -3.85 -6.61 5.25
N ALA A 184 -3.94 -6.27 3.98
CA ALA A 184 -3.11 -6.80 2.90
C ALA A 184 -1.86 -5.91 2.71
N TYR A 185 -1.06 -5.75 3.75
CA TYR A 185 0.12 -4.88 3.77
C TYR A 185 1.16 -5.23 2.71
N CYS A 186 1.21 -6.46 2.22
CA CYS A 186 2.03 -6.88 1.08
C CYS A 186 1.14 -7.02 -0.17
N VAL A 187 1.21 -6.01 -1.03
CA VAL A 187 0.39 -5.93 -2.26
C VAL A 187 0.99 -6.78 -3.39
N LYS A 188 2.33 -6.95 -3.38
CA LYS A 188 3.03 -7.83 -4.34
C LYS A 188 4.28 -8.44 -3.70
N PRO A 189 4.42 -9.75 -3.71
CA PRO A 189 3.38 -10.73 -4.05
C PRO A 189 2.23 -10.71 -3.03
N ILE A 190 0.99 -10.79 -3.52
CA ILE A 190 -0.18 -10.80 -2.66
C ILE A 190 -0.29 -12.16 -1.91
N ASP A 191 -0.81 -12.16 -0.70
CA ASP A 191 -1.04 -13.37 0.11
C ASP A 191 -2.29 -14.12 -0.36
N LYS A 192 -2.12 -14.88 -1.45
CA LYS A 192 -3.18 -15.68 -2.03
C LYS A 192 -3.77 -16.69 -1.03
N ALA A 193 -2.93 -17.33 -0.23
CA ALA A 193 -3.38 -18.39 0.67
C ALA A 193 -4.35 -17.83 1.73
N SER A 194 -3.99 -16.74 2.38
CA SER A 194 -4.85 -16.10 3.38
C SER A 194 -6.12 -15.49 2.76
N LEU A 195 -6.06 -14.98 1.53
CA LEU A 195 -7.25 -14.49 0.81
C LEU A 195 -8.25 -15.61 0.54
N LEU A 196 -7.79 -16.80 0.13
CA LEU A 196 -8.66 -17.94 -0.13
C LEU A 196 -9.31 -18.45 1.17
N VAL A 197 -8.56 -18.52 2.27
CA VAL A 197 -9.09 -18.88 3.58
C VAL A 197 -10.12 -17.85 4.04
N ALA A 198 -9.78 -16.56 4.00
CA ALA A 198 -10.68 -15.50 4.41
C ALA A 198 -12.00 -15.50 3.59
N ALA A 199 -11.92 -15.73 2.28
CA ALA A 199 -13.11 -15.82 1.44
C ALA A 199 -13.97 -17.04 1.81
N ALA A 200 -13.36 -18.21 1.99
CA ALA A 200 -14.10 -19.44 2.39
C ALA A 200 -14.83 -19.27 3.72
N GLU A 201 -14.26 -18.49 4.64
CA GLU A 201 -14.84 -18.20 5.96
C GLU A 201 -15.81 -17.00 5.93
N SER A 202 -16.08 -16.40 4.75
CA SER A 202 -16.94 -15.22 4.59
C SER A 202 -17.76 -15.28 3.28
N GLN A 203 -18.47 -16.39 3.08
CA GLN A 203 -19.41 -16.62 1.96
C GLN A 203 -18.82 -16.41 0.55
N ASN A 204 -17.50 -16.51 0.40
CA ASN A 204 -16.76 -16.24 -0.84
C ASN A 204 -16.94 -14.80 -1.39
N ILE A 205 -17.09 -13.82 -0.48
CA ILE A 205 -17.23 -12.39 -0.84
C ILE A 205 -16.06 -11.61 -0.26
N LEU A 206 -15.32 -10.93 -1.13
CA LEU A 206 -14.26 -9.99 -0.78
C LEU A 206 -14.63 -8.57 -1.23
N VAL A 207 -14.52 -7.60 -0.33
CA VAL A 207 -14.67 -6.17 -0.62
C VAL A 207 -13.33 -5.50 -0.44
N VAL A 208 -12.70 -5.09 -1.54
CA VAL A 208 -11.39 -4.43 -1.50
C VAL A 208 -11.57 -2.93 -1.40
N VAL A 209 -10.98 -2.31 -0.39
CA VAL A 209 -11.04 -0.86 -0.15
C VAL A 209 -9.66 -0.26 -0.30
N GLU A 210 -9.47 0.60 -1.29
CA GLU A 210 -8.15 1.18 -1.58
C GLU A 210 -8.20 2.65 -2.01
N GLU A 211 -7.26 3.44 -1.52
CA GLU A 211 -6.99 4.80 -1.99
C GLU A 211 -6.11 4.76 -3.25
N HIS A 212 -6.63 4.23 -4.33
CA HIS A 212 -5.95 4.10 -5.62
C HIS A 212 -7.01 4.12 -6.72
N TYR A 213 -6.62 4.40 -7.96
CA TYR A 213 -7.50 4.17 -9.09
C TYR A 213 -7.84 2.69 -9.22
N SER A 214 -8.96 2.40 -9.91
CA SER A 214 -9.48 1.03 -10.04
C SER A 214 -8.49 0.08 -10.71
N GLU A 215 -7.66 0.61 -11.61
CA GLU A 215 -6.77 -0.15 -12.48
C GLU A 215 -5.40 -0.36 -11.82
N GLY A 216 -4.98 -1.61 -11.75
CA GLY A 216 -3.63 -2.00 -11.32
C GLY A 216 -3.35 -1.90 -9.82
N GLY A 217 -4.31 -1.49 -8.98
CA GLY A 217 -4.16 -1.37 -7.52
C GLY A 217 -4.28 -2.70 -6.75
N LEU A 218 -4.61 -2.59 -5.47
CA LEU A 218 -4.82 -3.73 -4.58
C LEU A 218 -5.98 -4.61 -5.06
N GLY A 219 -7.09 -4.01 -5.54
CA GLY A 219 -8.24 -4.76 -6.05
C GLY A 219 -7.88 -5.68 -7.20
N ASP A 220 -7.06 -5.23 -8.13
CA ASP A 220 -6.58 -6.08 -9.23
C ASP A 220 -5.59 -7.14 -8.75
N ALA A 221 -4.79 -6.86 -7.71
CA ALA A 221 -3.94 -7.89 -7.11
C ALA A 221 -4.77 -9.02 -6.49
N VAL A 222 -5.84 -8.65 -5.75
CA VAL A 222 -6.78 -9.61 -5.16
C VAL A 222 -7.52 -10.39 -6.24
N LEU A 223 -8.11 -9.71 -7.23
CA LEU A 223 -8.80 -10.36 -8.36
C LEU A 223 -7.93 -11.41 -9.06
N ASN A 224 -6.69 -11.05 -9.37
CA ASN A 224 -5.73 -11.97 -10.01
C ASN A 224 -5.41 -13.18 -9.12
N ALA A 225 -5.31 -12.97 -7.81
CA ALA A 225 -4.99 -14.05 -6.87
C ALA A 225 -6.12 -15.06 -6.72
N VAL A 226 -7.37 -14.60 -6.73
CA VAL A 226 -8.55 -15.44 -6.50
C VAL A 226 -9.30 -15.82 -7.78
N ALA A 227 -8.76 -15.47 -8.96
CA ALA A 227 -9.32 -15.87 -10.24
C ALA A 227 -9.54 -17.39 -10.29
N ASN A 228 -10.66 -17.83 -10.85
CA ASN A 228 -11.06 -19.22 -10.98
C ASN A 228 -11.40 -19.97 -9.66
N HIS A 229 -11.55 -19.25 -8.55
CA HIS A 229 -11.94 -19.85 -7.26
C HIS A 229 -13.42 -19.63 -6.88
N GLY A 230 -14.24 -19.05 -7.78
CA GLY A 230 -15.66 -18.80 -7.51
C GLY A 230 -15.90 -17.70 -6.45
N ILE A 231 -14.91 -16.84 -6.22
CA ILE A 231 -14.97 -15.76 -5.24
C ILE A 231 -15.46 -14.48 -5.90
N GLN A 232 -16.43 -13.80 -5.28
CA GLN A 232 -16.91 -12.50 -5.71
C GLN A 232 -16.01 -11.41 -5.14
N VAL A 233 -15.51 -10.51 -5.98
CA VAL A 233 -14.66 -9.40 -5.55
C VAL A 233 -15.29 -8.07 -5.96
N TYR A 234 -15.58 -7.25 -4.95
CA TYR A 234 -16.05 -5.87 -5.13
C TYR A 234 -14.91 -4.90 -4.83
N LYS A 235 -14.80 -3.82 -5.61
CA LYS A 235 -13.75 -2.82 -5.43
C LYS A 235 -14.35 -1.46 -5.07
N MET A 236 -13.91 -0.90 -3.95
CA MET A 236 -14.15 0.48 -3.53
C MET A 236 -12.87 1.28 -3.76
N THR A 237 -12.87 2.14 -4.76
CA THR A 237 -11.69 2.78 -5.33
C THR A 237 -11.97 4.24 -5.68
N VAL A 238 -10.93 5.02 -5.94
CA VAL A 238 -11.07 6.36 -6.50
C VAL A 238 -11.36 6.25 -8.00
N LYS A 239 -12.56 6.68 -8.43
CA LYS A 239 -13.04 6.49 -9.81
C LYS A 239 -12.78 7.67 -10.74
N ASN A 240 -12.55 8.86 -10.19
CA ASN A 240 -12.40 10.10 -10.94
C ASN A 240 -11.20 10.87 -10.45
N ILE A 241 -10.69 11.82 -11.24
CA ILE A 241 -9.64 12.74 -10.82
C ILE A 241 -10.11 13.48 -9.56
N PRO A 242 -9.35 13.38 -8.46
CA PRO A 242 -9.75 13.97 -7.19
C PRO A 242 -9.68 15.49 -7.20
N ARG A 243 -10.28 16.07 -6.15
CA ARG A 243 -10.20 17.49 -5.83
C ARG A 243 -9.30 17.71 -4.61
N SER A 244 -8.89 18.93 -4.38
CA SER A 244 -8.35 19.36 -3.08
C SER A 244 -9.48 19.46 -2.06
N GLY A 245 -9.19 19.15 -0.81
CA GLY A 245 -10.17 19.22 0.29
C GLY A 245 -9.56 18.66 1.58
N LYS A 246 -10.37 18.61 2.64
CA LYS A 246 -9.91 17.97 3.87
C LYS A 246 -9.86 16.43 3.70
N PRO A 247 -8.88 15.74 4.29
CA PRO A 247 -8.74 14.29 4.15
C PRO A 247 -10.04 13.51 4.41
N SER A 248 -10.75 13.83 5.49
CA SER A 248 -12.01 13.14 5.84
C SER A 248 -13.15 13.42 4.86
N GLU A 249 -13.24 14.64 4.31
CA GLU A 249 -14.24 15.01 3.31
C GLU A 249 -13.95 14.27 1.98
N LEU A 250 -12.69 14.12 1.62
CA LEU A 250 -12.30 13.40 0.40
C LEU A 250 -12.54 11.89 0.53
N LEU A 251 -12.19 11.27 1.67
CA LEU A 251 -12.53 9.87 1.92
C LEU A 251 -14.04 9.62 1.83
N GLU A 252 -14.85 10.52 2.42
CA GLU A 252 -16.31 10.44 2.32
C GLU A 252 -16.80 10.60 0.88
N HIS A 253 -16.29 11.61 0.17
CA HIS A 253 -16.71 11.92 -1.19
C HIS A 253 -16.40 10.79 -2.20
N TYR A 254 -15.23 10.16 -2.04
CA TYR A 254 -14.82 9.06 -2.92
C TYR A 254 -15.28 7.68 -2.44
N GLY A 255 -16.10 7.61 -1.39
CA GLY A 255 -16.70 6.37 -0.93
C GLY A 255 -15.77 5.46 -0.13
N LEU A 256 -14.72 6.03 0.48
CA LEU A 256 -13.67 5.29 1.21
C LEU A 256 -13.72 5.54 2.73
N SER A 257 -14.67 6.34 3.23
CA SER A 257 -14.88 6.53 4.65
C SER A 257 -15.56 5.34 5.30
N ALA A 258 -15.41 5.19 6.61
CA ALA A 258 -16.06 4.12 7.38
C ALA A 258 -17.58 4.04 7.14
N ARG A 259 -18.26 5.19 7.07
CA ARG A 259 -19.70 5.27 6.79
C ARG A 259 -20.09 4.77 5.40
N ARG A 260 -19.20 4.90 4.43
CA ARG A 260 -19.42 4.46 3.04
C ARG A 260 -19.08 2.99 2.84
N ILE A 261 -18.18 2.47 3.66
CA ILE A 261 -17.80 1.06 3.66
C ILE A 261 -18.88 0.23 4.36
N ALA A 262 -19.42 0.75 5.45
CA ALA A 262 -20.55 0.15 6.19
C ALA A 262 -21.89 0.35 5.47
#